data_d7ee152cbfc312b0e1fde24fcbb9bbb9
#
_entry.id   d7ee152cbfc312b0e1fde24fcbb9bbb9
#
_cell.length_a   1.000
_cell.length_b   1.000
_cell.length_c   1.000
_cell.angle_alpha   90.00
_cell.angle_beta   90.00
_cell.angle_gamma   90.00
#
_symmetry.space_group_name_H-M   'P 1'
#
loop_
_entity.id
_entity.type
_entity.pdbx_description
1 polymer ?
#
loop_
_entity_poly.entity_id
_entity_poly.type
_entity_poly.pdbx_seq_one_letter_code
_entity_poly.pdbx_strand_id
1 'polypeptide(L)'
;MAKILLAEDDESMRRFLSTALEKAGHEVASFSQGDEAFDCLTHGNAFDLLLTDIVMPVMDGIELARKAAEVAPKMKIMFITGFAAVALNPKSNAPKDAKVLSKPFHLRDLVTEVERFMAAA
;
A
#
# COMPACT_ATOMS: atom_id res chain seq x y z
N MET A 1 -6.46 3.01 14.83
CA MET A 1 -5.03 3.18 14.55
C MET A 1 -4.48 1.94 13.87
N ALA A 2 -3.81 2.11 12.74
CA ALA A 2 -3.26 0.99 11.97
C ALA A 2 -1.75 1.13 11.82
N LYS A 3 -1.06 0.00 11.66
CA LYS A 3 0.36 -0.02 11.32
C LYS A 3 0.46 -0.27 9.83
N ILE A 4 1.00 0.71 9.10
CA ILE A 4 0.95 0.77 7.63
C ILE A 4 2.35 0.63 7.05
N LEU A 5 2.49 -0.28 6.09
CA LEU A 5 3.69 -0.42 5.28
C LEU A 5 3.43 0.30 3.97
N LEU A 6 4.21 1.35 3.69
CA LEU A 6 4.02 2.20 2.51
C LEU A 6 5.19 2.01 1.55
N ALA A 7 4.88 1.74 0.29
CA ALA A 7 5.87 1.68 -0.77
C ALA A 7 5.50 2.69 -1.87
N GLU A 8 6.35 3.67 -2.08
CA GLU A 8 6.15 4.74 -3.05
C GLU A 8 7.51 5.29 -3.46
N ASP A 9 7.84 5.24 -4.75
CA ASP A 9 9.15 5.66 -5.24
C ASP A 9 9.30 7.18 -5.38
N ASP A 10 8.19 7.92 -5.54
CA ASP A 10 8.24 9.37 -5.57
C ASP A 10 8.42 9.91 -4.14
N GLU A 11 9.54 10.58 -3.90
CA GLU A 11 9.89 11.05 -2.56
C GLU A 11 8.87 12.03 -1.99
N SER A 12 8.42 12.98 -2.80
CA SER A 12 7.44 13.97 -2.38
C SER A 12 6.10 13.32 -2.00
N MET A 13 5.64 12.41 -2.85
CA MET A 13 4.40 11.69 -2.61
C MET A 13 4.52 10.80 -1.38
N ARG A 14 5.64 10.08 -1.24
CA ARG A 14 5.88 9.20 -0.08
C ARG A 14 5.83 9.99 1.22
N ARG A 15 6.48 11.15 1.24
CA ARG A 15 6.52 12.03 2.40
C ARG A 15 5.13 12.59 2.72
N PHE A 16 4.42 12.98 1.67
CA PHE A 16 3.08 13.53 1.79
C PHE A 16 2.10 12.52 2.38
N LEU A 17 2.11 11.29 1.84
CA LEU A 17 1.27 10.20 2.31
C LEU A 17 1.59 9.83 3.77
N SER A 18 2.88 9.69 4.08
CA SER A 18 3.32 9.36 5.45
C SER A 18 2.83 10.38 6.44
N THR A 19 3.02 11.66 6.13
CA THR A 19 2.62 12.75 7.03
C THR A 19 1.11 12.75 7.28
N ALA A 20 0.32 12.59 6.21
CA ALA A 20 -1.14 12.59 6.33
C ALA A 20 -1.63 11.43 7.20
N LEU A 21 -1.07 10.24 6.97
CA LEU A 21 -1.47 9.06 7.72
C LEU A 21 -1.03 9.13 9.19
N GLU A 22 0.17 9.65 9.44
CA GLU A 22 0.65 9.83 10.80
C GLU A 22 -0.18 10.84 11.57
N LYS A 23 -0.58 11.94 10.92
CA LYS A 23 -1.47 12.92 11.54
C LYS A 23 -2.83 12.34 11.90
N ALA A 24 -3.27 11.33 11.16
CA ALA A 24 -4.53 10.65 11.43
C ALA A 24 -4.39 9.59 12.53
N GLY A 25 -3.20 9.41 13.09
CA GLY A 25 -2.96 8.50 14.20
C GLY A 25 -2.43 7.13 13.81
N HIS A 26 -2.05 6.94 12.55
CA HIS A 26 -1.48 5.67 12.09
C HIS A 26 0.05 5.67 12.24
N GLU A 27 0.60 4.48 12.35
CA GLU A 27 2.04 4.26 12.36
C GLU A 27 2.47 3.87 10.95
N VAL A 28 3.46 4.55 10.39
CA VAL A 28 3.86 4.33 8.99
C VAL A 28 5.34 3.99 8.89
N ALA A 29 5.65 2.89 8.22
CA ALA A 29 7.00 2.57 7.78
C ALA A 29 7.01 2.72 6.26
N SER A 30 7.83 3.63 5.71
CA SER A 30 7.81 3.94 4.30
C SER A 30 9.12 3.58 3.60
N PHE A 31 9.00 3.12 2.37
CA PHE A 31 10.13 2.70 1.56
C PHE A 31 9.96 3.19 0.13
N SER A 32 11.09 3.43 -0.54
CA SER A 32 11.08 3.91 -1.93
C SER A 32 11.02 2.77 -2.94
N GLN A 33 11.24 1.54 -2.51
CA GLN A 33 11.27 0.37 -3.39
C GLN A 33 10.49 -0.79 -2.77
N GLY A 34 9.87 -1.60 -3.65
CA GLY A 34 9.07 -2.74 -3.21
C GLY A 34 9.88 -3.83 -2.52
N ASP A 35 11.09 -4.08 -2.99
CA ASP A 35 11.98 -5.08 -2.39
C ASP A 35 12.36 -4.71 -0.95
N GLU A 36 12.60 -3.42 -0.71
CA GLU A 36 12.91 -2.94 0.64
C GLU A 36 11.71 -3.08 1.57
N ALA A 37 10.51 -2.77 1.08
CA ALA A 37 9.29 -2.93 1.85
C ALA A 37 9.05 -4.40 2.17
N PHE A 38 9.26 -5.29 1.21
CA PHE A 38 9.10 -6.72 1.42
C PHE A 38 10.11 -7.25 2.44
N ASP A 39 11.36 -6.78 2.35
CA ASP A 39 12.40 -7.13 3.33
C ASP A 39 11.96 -6.77 4.75
N CYS A 40 11.42 -5.58 4.94
CA CYS A 40 10.93 -5.14 6.24
C CYS A 40 9.85 -6.11 6.75
N LEU A 41 8.94 -6.50 5.89
CA LEU A 41 7.85 -7.41 6.25
C LEU A 41 8.37 -8.80 6.65
N THR A 42 9.38 -9.31 5.93
CA THR A 42 9.90 -10.66 6.17
C THR A 42 10.83 -10.73 7.39
N HIS A 43 11.26 -9.59 7.92
CA HIS A 43 12.12 -9.57 9.11
C HIS A 43 11.34 -9.46 10.42
N GLY A 44 10.11 -9.99 10.42
CA GLY A 44 9.34 -10.13 11.65
C GLY A 44 8.49 -8.93 12.03
N ASN A 45 8.36 -7.95 11.13
CA ASN A 45 7.51 -6.79 11.37
C ASN A 45 6.09 -7.08 10.91
N ALA A 46 5.13 -6.85 11.80
CA ALA A 46 3.71 -7.06 11.48
C ALA A 46 3.06 -5.74 11.10
N PHE A 47 2.29 -5.76 10.02
CA PHE A 47 1.55 -4.59 9.54
C PHE A 47 0.09 -4.95 9.32
N ASP A 48 -0.77 -3.95 9.46
CA ASP A 48 -2.21 -4.11 9.23
C ASP A 48 -2.58 -3.85 7.79
N LEU A 49 -1.82 -2.99 7.11
CA LEU A 49 -2.11 -2.55 5.75
C LEU A 49 -0.82 -2.37 4.96
N LEU A 50 -0.79 -2.88 3.74
CA LEU A 50 0.20 -2.52 2.73
C LEU A 50 -0.45 -1.50 1.80
N LEU A 51 0.15 -0.32 1.71
CA LEU A 51 -0.27 0.75 0.82
C LEU A 51 0.85 0.97 -0.19
N THR A 52 0.61 0.68 -1.47
CA THR A 52 1.68 0.72 -2.46
C THR A 52 1.24 1.28 -3.79
N ASP A 53 2.13 2.01 -4.44
CA ASP A 53 1.98 2.31 -5.86
C ASP A 53 2.22 1.04 -6.66
N ILE A 54 1.81 1.04 -7.92
CA ILE A 54 2.01 -0.10 -8.82
C ILE A 54 3.32 0.03 -9.56
N VAL A 55 3.57 1.17 -10.20
CA VAL A 55 4.77 1.36 -11.03
C VAL A 55 5.92 1.85 -10.15
N MET A 56 6.87 0.95 -9.90
CA MET A 56 8.06 1.24 -9.11
C MET A 56 9.25 0.48 -9.69
N PRO A 57 10.48 0.98 -9.52
CA PRO A 57 11.65 0.25 -9.97
C PRO A 57 11.89 -1.02 -9.14
N VAL A 58 12.61 -1.97 -9.69
CA VAL A 58 13.03 -3.24 -9.08
C VAL A 58 11.88 -4.20 -8.88
N MET A 59 10.90 -3.86 -8.07
CA MET A 59 9.72 -4.70 -7.82
C MET A 59 8.49 -3.81 -7.88
N ASP A 60 7.57 -4.08 -8.81
CA ASP A 60 6.34 -3.30 -8.91
C ASP A 60 5.37 -3.64 -7.76
N GLY A 61 4.34 -2.79 -7.61
CA GLY A 61 3.42 -2.93 -6.49
C GLY A 61 2.56 -4.19 -6.54
N ILE A 62 2.28 -4.71 -7.73
CA ILE A 62 1.49 -5.94 -7.86
C ILE A 62 2.31 -7.14 -7.41
N GLU A 63 3.56 -7.21 -7.82
CA GLU A 63 4.47 -8.27 -7.37
C GLU A 63 4.67 -8.19 -5.85
N LEU A 64 4.89 -6.99 -5.32
CA LEU A 64 5.02 -6.77 -3.88
C LEU A 64 3.79 -7.26 -3.14
N ALA A 65 2.60 -6.89 -3.61
CA ALA A 65 1.34 -7.28 -2.97
C ALA A 65 1.14 -8.79 -3.01
N ARG A 66 1.45 -9.42 -4.13
CA ARG A 66 1.31 -10.87 -4.28
C ARG A 66 2.23 -11.61 -3.30
N LYS A 67 3.49 -11.19 -3.21
CA LYS A 67 4.46 -11.80 -2.29
C LYS A 67 4.09 -11.53 -0.84
N ALA A 68 3.65 -10.31 -0.54
CA ALA A 68 3.25 -9.93 0.80
C ALA A 68 2.04 -10.75 1.27
N ALA A 69 1.10 -11.02 0.39
CA ALA A 69 -0.08 -11.81 0.73
C ALA A 69 0.28 -13.26 1.10
N GLU A 70 1.37 -13.78 0.55
CA GLU A 70 1.84 -15.13 0.90
C GLU A 70 2.40 -15.19 2.33
N VAL A 71 3.11 -14.15 2.77
CA VAL A 71 3.74 -14.14 4.10
C VAL A 71 2.87 -13.49 5.16
N ALA A 72 1.90 -12.69 4.77
CA ALA A 72 1.00 -11.99 5.70
C ALA A 72 -0.44 -12.03 5.15
N PRO A 73 -1.08 -13.21 5.14
CA PRO A 73 -2.39 -13.36 4.47
C PRO A 73 -3.51 -12.55 5.10
N LYS A 74 -3.37 -12.10 6.34
CA LYS A 74 -4.37 -11.28 7.01
C LYS A 74 -4.18 -9.78 6.80
N MET A 75 -3.03 -9.37 6.28
CA MET A 75 -2.75 -7.97 6.02
C MET A 75 -3.60 -7.49 4.84
N LYS A 76 -4.23 -6.33 5.01
CA LYS A 76 -5.00 -5.73 3.91
C LYS A 76 -4.06 -5.03 2.94
N ILE A 77 -4.48 -4.95 1.68
CA ILE A 77 -3.67 -4.37 0.61
C ILE A 77 -4.49 -3.30 -0.11
N MET A 78 -3.87 -2.12 -0.29
CA MET A 78 -4.45 -1.03 -1.05
C MET A 78 -3.42 -0.51 -2.03
N PHE A 79 -3.80 -0.45 -3.31
CA PHE A 79 -3.00 0.20 -4.34
C PHE A 79 -3.39 1.66 -4.47
N ILE A 80 -2.39 2.52 -4.62
CA ILE A 80 -2.60 3.93 -5.00
C ILE A 80 -1.89 4.13 -6.32
N THR A 81 -2.63 4.45 -7.37
CA THR A 81 -2.04 4.42 -8.71
C THR A 81 -2.78 5.30 -9.71
N GLY A 82 -2.02 5.82 -10.70
CA GLY A 82 -2.62 6.40 -11.92
C GLY A 82 -2.99 5.33 -12.94
N PHE A 83 -2.68 4.06 -12.67
CA PHE A 83 -2.88 2.94 -13.60
C PHE A 83 -3.85 1.91 -13.02
N ALA A 84 -5.02 2.37 -12.57
CA ALA A 84 -6.00 1.52 -11.91
C ALA A 84 -6.41 0.32 -12.77
N ALA A 85 -6.49 0.50 -14.09
CA ALA A 85 -6.87 -0.59 -15.00
C ALA A 85 -5.88 -1.76 -14.96
N VAL A 86 -4.61 -1.50 -14.67
CA VAL A 86 -3.60 -2.56 -14.55
C VAL A 86 -3.91 -3.46 -13.35
N ALA A 87 -4.20 -2.86 -12.19
CA ALA A 87 -4.53 -3.62 -10.99
C ALA A 87 -5.86 -4.36 -11.11
N LEU A 88 -6.84 -3.76 -11.80
CA LEU A 88 -8.17 -4.34 -11.94
C LEU A 88 -8.25 -5.38 -13.05
N ASN A 89 -7.21 -5.52 -13.86
CA ASN A 89 -7.16 -6.54 -14.91
C ASN A 89 -7.08 -7.93 -14.27
N PRO A 90 -7.99 -8.86 -14.61
CA PRO A 90 -7.96 -10.21 -14.04
C PRO A 90 -6.65 -10.97 -14.27
N LYS A 91 -5.87 -10.56 -15.28
CA LYS A 91 -4.59 -11.20 -15.60
C LYS A 91 -3.42 -10.62 -14.83
N SER A 92 -3.63 -9.61 -13.98
CA SER A 92 -2.55 -8.90 -13.30
C SER A 92 -1.91 -9.68 -12.15
N ASN A 93 -2.56 -10.74 -11.66
CA ASN A 93 -2.16 -11.50 -10.47
C ASN A 93 -2.22 -10.69 -9.17
N ALA A 94 -2.87 -9.54 -9.18
CA ALA A 94 -3.09 -8.77 -7.96
C ALA A 94 -4.00 -9.56 -7.01
N PRO A 95 -3.77 -9.47 -5.69
CA PRO A 95 -4.67 -10.11 -4.73
C PRO A 95 -6.11 -9.64 -4.93
N LYS A 96 -7.05 -10.58 -4.88
CA LYS A 96 -8.46 -10.29 -5.20
C LYS A 96 -9.13 -9.32 -4.24
N ASP A 97 -8.69 -9.32 -3.00
CA ASP A 97 -9.28 -8.47 -1.94
C ASP A 97 -8.61 -7.10 -1.85
N ALA A 98 -7.65 -6.82 -2.71
CA ALA A 98 -6.96 -5.53 -2.71
C ALA A 98 -7.89 -4.43 -3.18
N LYS A 99 -7.81 -3.29 -2.50
CA LYS A 99 -8.54 -2.09 -2.87
C LYS A 99 -7.66 -1.22 -3.76
N VAL A 100 -8.28 -0.49 -4.69
CA VAL A 100 -7.54 0.43 -5.57
C VAL A 100 -8.07 1.84 -5.38
N LEU A 101 -7.14 2.78 -5.09
CA LEU A 101 -7.44 4.20 -5.05
C LEU A 101 -6.71 4.87 -6.20
N SER A 102 -7.47 5.45 -7.13
CA SER A 102 -6.91 6.05 -8.34
C SER A 102 -6.38 7.46 -8.08
N LYS A 103 -5.22 7.76 -8.63
CA LYS A 103 -4.70 9.13 -8.68
C LYS A 103 -5.40 9.89 -9.81
N PRO A 104 -5.65 11.20 -9.70
CA PRO A 104 -5.39 12.03 -8.51
C PRO A 104 -6.47 11.89 -7.45
N PHE A 105 -6.11 12.12 -6.19
CA PHE A 105 -7.03 12.09 -5.07
C PHE A 105 -6.65 13.18 -4.07
N HIS A 106 -7.60 13.57 -3.21
CA HIS A 106 -7.29 14.44 -2.09
C HIS A 106 -6.79 13.61 -0.90
N LEU A 107 -5.86 14.18 -0.11
CA LEU A 107 -5.34 13.48 1.06
C LEU A 107 -6.42 13.08 2.04
N ARG A 108 -7.44 13.93 2.20
CA ARG A 108 -8.58 13.62 3.06
C ARG A 108 -9.28 12.35 2.60
N ASP A 109 -9.42 12.17 1.28
CA ASP A 109 -10.06 10.99 0.72
C ASP A 109 -9.20 9.75 0.97
N LEU A 110 -7.88 9.87 0.85
CA LEU A 110 -6.98 8.77 1.17
C LEU A 110 -7.16 8.31 2.62
N VAL A 111 -7.11 9.24 3.56
CA VAL A 111 -7.25 8.92 4.99
C VAL A 111 -8.60 8.26 5.26
N THR A 112 -9.67 8.81 4.68
CA THR A 112 -11.02 8.26 4.83
C THR A 112 -11.10 6.85 4.28
N GLU A 113 -10.54 6.61 3.08
CA GLU A 113 -10.57 5.28 2.45
C GLU A 113 -9.74 4.27 3.24
N VAL A 114 -8.59 4.68 3.76
CA VAL A 114 -7.77 3.81 4.60
C VAL A 114 -8.56 3.39 5.85
N GLU A 115 -9.15 4.35 6.53
CA GLU A 115 -9.89 4.07 7.76
C GLU A 115 -11.12 3.20 7.51
N ARG A 116 -11.83 3.47 6.41
CA ARG A 116 -12.99 2.67 6.02
C ARG A 116 -12.57 1.23 5.69
N PHE A 117 -11.48 1.07 4.94
CA PHE A 117 -10.98 -0.24 4.56
C PHE A 117 -10.49 -1.03 5.77
N MET A 118 -9.83 -0.37 6.71
CA MET A 118 -9.34 -1.02 7.93
C MET A 118 -10.49 -1.43 8.85
N ALA A 119 -11.60 -0.69 8.84
CA ALA A 119 -12.77 -0.99 9.66
C ALA A 119 -13.63 -2.11 9.07
N ALA A 120 -13.50 -2.41 7.79
CA ALA A 120 -14.28 -3.45 7.12
C ALA A 120 -13.87 -4.84 7.63
N ALA A 121 -14.86 -5.68 7.87
CA ALA A 121 -14.63 -7.03 8.36
C ALA A 121 -14.11 -7.95 7.24
#